data_9a23a8288f8afedef3f21b2927732e0c
#
_entry.id   9a23a8288f8afedef3f21b2927732e0c
#
_cell.length_a   1.000
_cell.length_b   1.000
_cell.length_c   1.000
_cell.angle_alpha   90.00
_cell.angle_beta   90.00
_cell.angle_gamma   90.00
#
_symmetry.space_group_name_H-M   'P 1'
#
loop_
_entity.id
_entity.type
_entity.pdbx_description
1 polymer ?
#
loop_
_entity_poly.entity_id
_entity_poly.type
_entity_poly.pdbx_seq_one_letter_code
_entity_poly.pdbx_strand_id
1 'polypeptide(L)'
;MKISDLLKLSTDNLRRRKGRTALTIIGVVVGTCAIVVMISLGIATNRRTDEMLSTWSDLTQIQVYSYSNNPDTPALDDKMVEQLNAMPNVVAATPMYRFQNMDANLVAGKKDRYSMYMWNTIGMELDAIEPMGIELVSGSYLTGQSYGRNKIPVLVGEDAAYEFEDTRKSWRNPDRYRWKETDENGNVIKPPFFDITQEKLTMKMTYGYDDQGNPKTRDYELIVVGVMRTDYSKDGTGGIIMNIEDMKRLEEEFKKLSKGSGGGGSSVVIGGGSGSSKIEGYDQVYVKVDDVNHVADVEAAIKEIGYETSSMSQYREDMQKQVASGQMMLGGLAAVSLLVAALNIANTMTMAIYERTKEIGVMKVLGCRLSKIRQMFLIESGAIGFLGGVVGCVLSLLISFVLNNFTVWMQAITGWLMSMGISVSMEIANLDVGALFGMGGMGGVGNISDVPLWLLLVALCFATVVGLLSGIAPANRAVKISALEAIRHE
;
A
#
# COMPACT_ATOMS: atom_id res chain seq x y z
N MET A 1 -45.00 0.56 -35.21
CA MET A 1 -44.58 -0.37 -34.13
C MET A 1 -44.03 0.43 -32.98
N LYS A 2 -44.54 0.22 -31.80
CA LYS A 2 -44.01 0.81 -30.57
C LYS A 2 -42.77 0.06 -30.13
N ILE A 3 -41.91 0.69 -29.35
CA ILE A 3 -40.67 0.06 -28.86
C ILE A 3 -40.98 -1.17 -27.98
N SER A 4 -42.08 -1.14 -27.24
CA SER A 4 -42.56 -2.28 -26.45
C SER A 4 -42.87 -3.53 -27.29
N ASP A 5 -43.43 -3.34 -28.51
CA ASP A 5 -43.74 -4.46 -29.40
C ASP A 5 -42.46 -5.08 -29.99
N LEU A 6 -41.45 -4.23 -30.28
CA LEU A 6 -40.14 -4.68 -30.72
C LEU A 6 -39.40 -5.49 -29.66
N LEU A 7 -39.45 -5.06 -28.40
CA LEU A 7 -38.87 -5.79 -27.27
C LEU A 7 -39.54 -7.15 -27.06
N LYS A 8 -40.89 -7.20 -27.15
CA LYS A 8 -41.63 -8.44 -26.97
C LYS A 8 -41.33 -9.45 -28.08
N LEU A 9 -41.31 -8.98 -29.33
CA LEU A 9 -40.90 -9.81 -30.48
C LEU A 9 -39.45 -10.32 -30.36
N SER A 10 -38.52 -9.46 -29.90
CA SER A 10 -37.11 -9.85 -29.69
C SER A 10 -36.97 -10.90 -28.61
N THR A 11 -37.67 -10.78 -27.46
CA THR A 11 -37.61 -11.77 -26.37
C THR A 11 -38.21 -13.11 -26.75
N ASP A 12 -39.35 -13.12 -27.51
CA ASP A 12 -39.95 -14.35 -27.99
C ASP A 12 -39.05 -15.08 -29.00
N ASN A 13 -38.31 -14.34 -29.81
CA ASN A 13 -37.37 -14.88 -30.76
C ASN A 13 -36.15 -15.54 -30.09
N LEU A 14 -35.56 -14.91 -29.06
CA LEU A 14 -34.48 -15.45 -28.26
C LEU A 14 -34.88 -16.78 -27.58
N ARG A 15 -36.14 -16.87 -27.14
CA ARG A 15 -36.68 -18.06 -26.45
C ARG A 15 -36.89 -19.27 -27.37
N ARG A 16 -37.11 -19.06 -28.68
CA ARG A 16 -37.33 -20.15 -29.65
C ARG A 16 -36.07 -20.94 -29.96
N ARG A 17 -34.84 -20.38 -29.77
CA ARG A 17 -33.55 -20.99 -30.12
C ARG A 17 -32.56 -21.03 -28.95
N LYS A 18 -32.99 -21.62 -27.85
CA LYS A 18 -32.29 -21.61 -26.56
C LYS A 18 -30.83 -22.02 -26.61
N GLY A 19 -30.47 -23.08 -27.37
CA GLY A 19 -29.09 -23.60 -27.38
C GLY A 19 -28.09 -22.64 -28.04
N ARG A 20 -28.45 -22.03 -29.21
CA ARG A 20 -27.57 -21.10 -29.91
C ARG A 20 -27.44 -19.75 -29.16
N THR A 21 -28.55 -19.25 -28.65
CA THR A 21 -28.61 -18.03 -27.85
C THR A 21 -27.78 -18.22 -26.55
N ALA A 22 -27.91 -19.36 -25.87
CA ALA A 22 -27.14 -19.67 -24.68
C ALA A 22 -25.62 -19.68 -24.95
N LEU A 23 -25.17 -20.32 -26.05
CA LEU A 23 -23.76 -20.36 -26.42
C LEU A 23 -23.20 -18.94 -26.69
N THR A 24 -24.00 -18.12 -27.34
CA THR A 24 -23.63 -16.71 -27.64
C THR A 24 -23.56 -15.88 -26.37
N ILE A 25 -24.53 -16.04 -25.45
CA ILE A 25 -24.56 -15.38 -24.15
C ILE A 25 -23.35 -15.78 -23.30
N ILE A 26 -22.97 -17.08 -23.27
CA ILE A 26 -21.80 -17.57 -22.55
C ILE A 26 -20.52 -16.82 -22.98
N GLY A 27 -20.34 -16.59 -24.28
CA GLY A 27 -19.18 -15.84 -24.76
C GLY A 27 -19.14 -14.40 -24.22
N VAL A 28 -20.28 -13.73 -24.14
CA VAL A 28 -20.39 -12.38 -23.57
C VAL A 28 -20.17 -12.41 -22.05
N VAL A 29 -20.73 -13.41 -21.37
CA VAL A 29 -20.58 -13.63 -19.91
C VAL A 29 -19.11 -13.75 -19.53
N VAL A 30 -18.37 -14.61 -20.24
CA VAL A 30 -16.93 -14.81 -19.98
C VAL A 30 -16.15 -13.51 -20.18
N GLY A 31 -16.42 -12.78 -21.27
CA GLY A 31 -15.72 -11.52 -21.55
C GLY A 31 -16.03 -10.42 -20.51
N THR A 32 -17.31 -10.24 -20.17
CA THR A 32 -17.71 -9.23 -19.16
C THR A 32 -17.22 -9.58 -17.76
N CYS A 33 -17.33 -10.86 -17.38
CA CYS A 33 -16.84 -11.33 -16.11
C CYS A 33 -15.33 -11.11 -15.97
N ALA A 34 -14.54 -11.45 -16.99
CA ALA A 34 -13.10 -11.26 -17.00
C ALA A 34 -12.70 -9.78 -16.82
N ILE A 35 -13.40 -8.85 -17.49
CA ILE A 35 -13.16 -7.41 -17.36
C ILE A 35 -13.46 -6.92 -15.94
N VAL A 36 -14.64 -7.29 -15.39
CA VAL A 36 -15.03 -6.86 -14.04
C VAL A 36 -14.06 -7.39 -12.99
N VAL A 37 -13.70 -8.67 -13.04
CA VAL A 37 -12.75 -9.28 -12.10
C VAL A 37 -11.37 -8.62 -12.21
N MET A 38 -10.86 -8.41 -13.43
CA MET A 38 -9.57 -7.76 -13.65
C MET A 38 -9.52 -6.35 -13.03
N ILE A 39 -10.52 -5.52 -13.31
CA ILE A 39 -10.55 -4.16 -12.78
C ILE A 39 -10.74 -4.16 -11.27
N SER A 40 -11.58 -5.06 -10.74
CA SER A 40 -11.82 -5.17 -9.29
C SER A 40 -10.58 -5.62 -8.51
N LEU A 41 -9.80 -6.55 -9.08
CA LEU A 41 -8.50 -6.95 -8.53
C LEU A 41 -7.53 -5.76 -8.49
N GLY A 42 -7.48 -4.96 -9.56
CA GLY A 42 -6.63 -3.78 -9.62
C GLY A 42 -6.98 -2.72 -8.60
N ILE A 43 -8.28 -2.45 -8.39
CA ILE A 43 -8.75 -1.51 -7.38
C ILE A 43 -8.36 -1.99 -5.98
N ALA A 44 -8.61 -3.28 -5.68
CA ALA A 44 -8.29 -3.86 -4.38
C ALA A 44 -6.77 -3.85 -4.12
N THR A 45 -5.95 -4.14 -5.13
CA THR A 45 -4.49 -4.15 -5.00
C THR A 45 -3.95 -2.76 -4.72
N ASN A 46 -4.39 -1.73 -5.46
CA ASN A 46 -3.96 -0.36 -5.22
C ASN A 46 -4.30 0.07 -3.79
N ARG A 47 -5.51 -0.20 -3.33
CA ARG A 47 -5.94 0.11 -1.97
C ARG A 47 -5.08 -0.60 -0.91
N ARG A 48 -4.84 -1.91 -1.09
CA ARG A 48 -3.96 -2.67 -0.18
C ARG A 48 -2.53 -2.16 -0.17
N THR A 49 -2.00 -1.80 -1.33
CA THR A 49 -0.67 -1.19 -1.43
C THR A 49 -0.60 0.09 -0.62
N ASP A 50 -1.57 0.98 -0.77
CA ASP A 50 -1.61 2.24 -0.03
C ASP A 50 -1.74 1.99 1.49
N GLU A 51 -2.62 1.07 1.92
CA GLU A 51 -2.78 0.68 3.33
C GLU A 51 -1.49 0.05 3.91
N MET A 52 -0.83 -0.82 3.16
CA MET A 52 0.41 -1.47 3.59
C MET A 52 1.56 -0.46 3.70
N LEU A 53 1.74 0.37 2.68
CA LEU A 53 2.80 1.37 2.67
C LEU A 53 2.63 2.41 3.76
N SER A 54 1.38 2.82 4.06
CA SER A 54 1.09 3.74 5.17
C SER A 54 1.41 3.15 6.55
N THR A 55 1.41 1.82 6.68
CA THR A 55 1.80 1.13 7.91
C THR A 55 3.33 1.04 8.05
N TRP A 56 4.07 1.00 6.94
CA TRP A 56 5.52 0.83 6.96
C TRP A 56 6.28 2.15 7.06
N SER A 57 5.75 3.22 6.46
CA SER A 57 6.34 4.55 6.50
C SER A 57 5.33 5.63 6.14
N ASP A 58 5.64 6.85 6.52
CA ASP A 58 4.87 8.03 6.13
C ASP A 58 4.99 8.27 4.62
N LEU A 59 3.89 8.15 3.89
CA LEU A 59 3.83 8.30 2.44
C LEU A 59 4.20 9.69 1.94
N THR A 60 4.16 10.70 2.82
CA THR A 60 4.49 12.08 2.51
C THR A 60 5.90 12.47 2.94
N GLN A 61 6.72 11.48 3.33
CA GLN A 61 8.09 11.71 3.79
C GLN A 61 9.11 11.28 2.74
N ILE A 62 10.08 12.15 2.47
CA ILE A 62 11.23 11.90 1.60
C ILE A 62 12.48 11.86 2.49
N GLN A 63 13.29 10.84 2.35
CA GLN A 63 14.61 10.74 2.96
C GLN A 63 15.65 11.22 1.95
N VAL A 64 16.42 12.23 2.32
CA VAL A 64 17.49 12.81 1.51
C VAL A 64 18.82 12.40 2.12
N TYR A 65 19.70 11.82 1.33
CA TYR A 65 21.00 11.32 1.78
C TYR A 65 22.14 12.19 1.30
N SER A 66 23.15 12.36 2.17
CA SER A 66 24.37 13.14 1.86
C SER A 66 25.30 12.43 0.87
N TYR A 67 25.23 11.09 0.79
CA TYR A 67 26.00 10.37 -0.21
C TYR A 67 25.41 10.56 -1.60
N SER A 68 26.25 10.93 -2.54
CA SER A 68 25.88 11.07 -3.94
C SER A 68 26.98 10.49 -4.81
N ASN A 69 26.60 9.92 -5.93
CA ASN A 69 27.55 9.48 -6.96
C ASN A 69 28.13 10.68 -7.73
N ASN A 70 27.61 11.89 -7.52
CA ASN A 70 28.08 13.11 -8.16
C ASN A 70 28.98 13.91 -7.19
N PRO A 71 30.27 14.11 -7.52
CA PRO A 71 31.18 14.87 -6.67
C PRO A 71 30.84 16.36 -6.53
N ASP A 72 29.97 16.89 -7.41
CA ASP A 72 29.55 18.30 -7.40
C ASP A 72 28.33 18.53 -6.51
N THR A 73 27.77 17.50 -5.86
CA THR A 73 26.63 17.64 -4.95
C THR A 73 27.03 18.48 -3.75
N PRO A 74 26.29 19.55 -3.41
CA PRO A 74 26.55 20.37 -2.24
C PRO A 74 26.53 19.57 -0.94
N ALA A 75 27.22 20.04 0.10
CA ALA A 75 27.11 19.45 1.43
C ALA A 75 25.68 19.61 1.97
N LEU A 76 25.19 18.56 2.65
CA LEU A 76 23.87 18.57 3.29
C LEU A 76 23.97 19.26 4.66
N ASP A 77 24.15 20.58 4.64
CA ASP A 77 24.35 21.45 5.80
C ASP A 77 23.07 22.21 6.19
N ASP A 78 23.16 23.04 7.25
CA ASP A 78 22.02 23.83 7.75
C ASP A 78 21.43 24.74 6.65
N LYS A 79 22.28 25.28 5.74
CA LYS A 79 21.80 26.12 4.62
C LYS A 79 20.98 25.33 3.63
N MET A 80 21.39 24.10 3.37
CA MET A 80 20.65 23.22 2.47
C MET A 80 19.32 22.80 3.10
N VAL A 81 19.28 22.54 4.41
CA VAL A 81 18.03 22.26 5.14
C VAL A 81 17.07 23.45 5.03
N GLU A 82 17.58 24.68 5.17
CA GLU A 82 16.78 25.89 4.99
C GLU A 82 16.24 26.03 3.54
N GLN A 83 17.05 25.69 2.54
CA GLN A 83 16.60 25.67 1.13
C GLN A 83 15.53 24.60 0.89
N LEU A 84 15.68 23.40 1.47
CA LEU A 84 14.68 22.34 1.38
C LEU A 84 13.36 22.77 2.04
N ASN A 85 13.43 23.44 3.19
CA ASN A 85 12.25 24.02 3.85
C ASN A 85 11.54 25.09 3.02
N ALA A 86 12.28 25.82 2.18
CA ALA A 86 11.73 26.89 1.32
C ALA A 86 11.12 26.36 0.01
N MET A 87 11.21 25.06 -0.27
CA MET A 87 10.66 24.45 -1.51
C MET A 87 9.13 24.49 -1.49
N PRO A 88 8.48 24.64 -2.66
CA PRO A 88 7.03 24.50 -2.78
C PRO A 88 6.56 23.12 -2.29
N ASN A 89 5.41 23.08 -1.62
CA ASN A 89 4.78 21.87 -1.09
C ASN A 89 5.55 21.15 0.03
N VAL A 90 6.67 21.70 0.49
CA VAL A 90 7.39 21.20 1.67
C VAL A 90 6.79 21.83 2.92
N VAL A 91 6.42 20.99 3.88
CA VAL A 91 5.88 21.40 5.18
C VAL A 91 6.99 21.59 6.20
N ALA A 92 7.97 20.68 6.21
CA ALA A 92 9.14 20.76 7.06
C ALA A 92 10.29 19.93 6.47
N ALA A 93 11.51 20.37 6.69
CA ALA A 93 12.72 19.57 6.47
C ALA A 93 13.57 19.64 7.75
N THR A 94 14.05 18.49 8.21
CA THR A 94 14.87 18.41 9.43
C THR A 94 15.94 17.33 9.30
N PRO A 95 17.15 17.59 9.78
CA PRO A 95 18.15 16.54 9.90
C PRO A 95 17.69 15.46 10.87
N MET A 96 17.93 14.22 10.52
CA MET A 96 17.75 13.08 11.43
C MET A 96 19.09 12.70 12.02
N TYR A 97 19.43 13.33 13.13
CA TYR A 97 20.71 13.12 13.75
C TYR A 97 20.66 11.94 14.71
N ARG A 98 21.61 11.02 14.55
CA ARG A 98 21.80 9.86 15.44
C ARG A 98 23.21 9.91 16.01
N PHE A 99 23.40 9.41 17.23
CA PHE A 99 24.73 9.31 17.80
C PHE A 99 25.62 8.41 16.94
N GLN A 100 26.72 8.96 16.43
CA GLN A 100 27.60 8.24 15.50
C GLN A 100 28.63 7.39 16.22
N ASN A 101 29.12 7.59 17.32
CA ASN A 101 30.19 6.83 17.98
C ASN A 101 30.09 6.90 19.50
N MET A 102 28.92 7.17 20.05
CA MET A 102 28.74 7.32 21.47
C MET A 102 28.03 6.09 22.05
N ASP A 103 28.68 5.44 23.00
CA ASP A 103 28.06 4.37 23.78
C ASP A 103 27.29 5.00 24.95
N ALA A 104 25.97 4.90 24.88
CA ALA A 104 25.10 5.44 25.90
C ALA A 104 23.97 4.47 26.25
N ASN A 105 23.80 4.25 27.55
CA ASN A 105 22.71 3.48 28.11
C ASN A 105 21.80 4.38 28.94
N LEU A 106 20.51 4.21 28.78
CA LEU A 106 19.53 4.83 29.65
C LEU A 106 19.19 3.87 30.80
N VAL A 107 19.32 4.36 32.02
CA VAL A 107 19.06 3.56 33.21
C VAL A 107 17.97 4.20 34.06
N ALA A 108 17.20 3.34 34.75
CA ALA A 108 16.08 3.72 35.60
C ALA A 108 15.99 2.83 36.84
N GLY A 109 15.28 3.29 37.84
CA GLY A 109 15.02 2.56 39.09
C GLY A 109 16.17 2.56 40.06
N LYS A 110 15.91 1.99 41.28
CA LYS A 110 16.90 1.96 42.34
C LYS A 110 18.15 1.15 41.95
N LYS A 111 19.33 1.79 42.01
CA LYS A 111 20.63 1.20 41.65
C LYS A 111 20.67 0.72 40.20
N ASP A 112 20.13 1.53 39.28
CA ASP A 112 20.17 1.30 37.82
C ASP A 112 19.65 -0.10 37.43
N ARG A 113 18.57 -0.51 38.08
CA ARG A 113 18.00 -1.85 37.90
C ARG A 113 17.55 -2.10 36.48
N TYR A 114 16.99 -1.10 35.83
CA TYR A 114 16.47 -1.18 34.49
C TYR A 114 17.41 -0.45 33.54
N SER A 115 17.70 -1.04 32.41
CA SER A 115 18.59 -0.46 31.42
C SER A 115 18.04 -0.67 30.02
N MET A 116 18.19 0.34 29.16
CA MET A 116 18.02 0.19 27.73
C MET A 116 19.18 0.83 26.99
N TYR A 117 19.54 0.28 25.85
CA TYR A 117 20.51 0.88 24.95
C TYR A 117 19.85 1.95 24.10
N MET A 118 20.48 3.13 23.96
CA MET A 118 19.88 4.28 23.27
C MET A 118 20.03 4.23 21.75
N TRP A 119 19.75 3.07 21.13
CA TRP A 119 19.87 2.86 19.67
C TRP A 119 18.77 3.60 18.89
N ASN A 120 17.59 3.81 19.46
CA ASN A 120 16.46 4.49 18.83
C ASN A 120 16.29 5.91 19.40
N THR A 121 17.42 6.65 19.49
CA THR A 121 17.43 8.04 19.93
C THR A 121 17.76 8.93 18.74
N ILE A 122 16.90 9.93 18.51
CA ILE A 122 16.99 10.82 17.35
C ILE A 122 17.02 12.27 17.81
N GLY A 123 17.91 13.06 17.18
CA GLY A 123 17.92 14.52 17.30
C GLY A 123 17.19 15.15 16.12
N MET A 124 16.26 16.04 16.44
CA MET A 124 15.51 16.81 15.45
C MET A 124 15.54 18.29 15.80
N GLU A 125 15.28 19.14 14.82
CA GLU A 125 15.02 20.55 15.06
C GLU A 125 13.68 20.74 15.77
N LEU A 126 13.65 21.65 16.75
CA LEU A 126 12.47 21.84 17.60
C LEU A 126 11.22 22.23 16.80
N ASP A 127 11.40 23.09 15.81
CA ASP A 127 10.30 23.62 15.00
C ASP A 127 9.78 22.60 13.97
N ALA A 128 10.52 21.52 13.74
CA ALA A 128 10.14 20.48 12.81
C ALA A 128 9.35 19.30 13.46
N ILE A 129 9.43 19.14 14.78
CA ILE A 129 8.85 17.96 15.47
C ILE A 129 7.34 17.84 15.20
N GLU A 130 6.59 18.91 15.42
CA GLU A 130 5.14 18.94 15.20
C GLU A 130 4.78 18.84 13.70
N PRO A 131 5.40 19.64 12.78
CA PRO A 131 5.15 19.54 11.35
C PRO A 131 5.48 18.17 10.74
N MET A 132 6.47 17.44 11.29
CA MET A 132 6.76 16.05 10.89
C MET A 132 5.66 15.07 11.30
N GLY A 133 4.59 15.54 11.93
CA GLY A 133 3.42 14.74 12.29
C GLY A 133 3.64 13.83 13.50
N ILE A 134 4.56 14.19 14.41
CA ILE A 134 4.76 13.48 15.68
C ILE A 134 3.67 13.91 16.64
N GLU A 135 2.75 12.98 16.96
CA GLU A 135 1.63 13.24 17.85
C GLU A 135 1.99 13.00 19.32
N LEU A 136 1.56 13.90 20.22
CA LEU A 136 1.71 13.72 21.66
C LEU A 136 0.47 13.04 22.25
N VAL A 137 0.71 12.07 23.13
CA VAL A 137 -0.31 11.47 23.99
C VAL A 137 -0.50 12.32 25.26
N SER A 138 0.61 12.88 25.77
CA SER A 138 0.58 13.74 26.98
C SER A 138 1.81 14.64 27.03
N GLY A 139 1.74 15.71 27.83
CA GLY A 139 2.83 16.67 28.00
C GLY A 139 2.82 17.77 26.95
N SER A 140 4.00 18.26 26.56
CA SER A 140 4.21 19.33 25.58
C SER A 140 5.38 19.02 24.66
N TYR A 141 5.43 19.65 23.48
CA TYR A 141 6.60 19.58 22.60
C TYR A 141 7.83 20.18 23.27
N LEU A 142 9.00 19.78 22.77
CA LEU A 142 10.26 20.36 23.20
C LEU A 142 10.30 21.86 22.87
N THR A 143 10.79 22.63 23.84
CA THR A 143 11.03 24.07 23.68
C THR A 143 12.52 24.35 23.92
N GLY A 144 13.01 25.50 23.50
CA GLY A 144 14.39 25.90 23.75
C GLY A 144 14.69 26.19 25.25
N GLN A 145 13.83 25.79 26.18
CA GLN A 145 14.02 26.02 27.60
C GLN A 145 15.17 25.15 28.13
N SER A 146 16.13 25.80 28.80
CA SER A 146 17.24 25.10 29.45
C SER A 146 16.84 24.61 30.85
N TYR A 147 17.08 23.33 31.12
CA TYR A 147 16.86 22.70 32.42
C TYR A 147 18.13 22.59 33.28
N GLY A 148 19.26 23.08 32.75
CA GLY A 148 20.57 23.03 33.42
C GLY A 148 21.59 22.14 32.67
N ARG A 149 22.87 22.24 33.03
CA ARG A 149 24.00 21.69 32.28
C ARG A 149 23.97 20.16 32.10
N ASN A 150 23.40 19.43 33.08
CA ASN A 150 23.34 17.97 33.07
C ASN A 150 21.91 17.43 32.94
N LYS A 151 20.96 18.29 32.54
CA LYS A 151 19.55 17.91 32.36
C LYS A 151 19.15 18.16 30.91
N ILE A 152 18.58 17.16 30.27
CA ILE A 152 18.23 17.20 28.85
C ILE A 152 16.74 16.93 28.71
N PRO A 153 15.98 17.88 28.16
CA PRO A 153 14.56 17.66 27.87
C PRO A 153 14.41 16.68 26.71
N VAL A 154 13.49 15.73 26.84
CA VAL A 154 13.24 14.70 25.83
C VAL A 154 11.75 14.44 25.65
N LEU A 155 11.37 14.01 24.45
CA LEU A 155 10.13 13.30 24.20
C LEU A 155 10.41 11.80 24.19
N VAL A 156 9.49 11.02 24.79
CA VAL A 156 9.60 9.56 24.84
C VAL A 156 8.39 8.92 24.18
N GLY A 157 8.59 7.82 23.49
CA GLY A 157 7.48 7.03 22.95
C GLY A 157 6.67 6.37 24.07
N GLU A 158 5.36 6.22 23.89
CA GLU A 158 4.49 5.56 24.86
C GLU A 158 4.91 4.11 25.16
N ASP A 159 5.56 3.46 24.20
CA ASP A 159 6.07 2.09 24.30
C ASP A 159 7.54 2.01 24.70
N ALA A 160 8.25 3.14 24.85
CA ALA A 160 9.67 3.16 25.17
C ALA A 160 10.01 2.48 26.49
N ALA A 161 9.07 2.43 27.44
CA ALA A 161 9.25 1.72 28.69
C ALA A 161 9.38 0.19 28.54
N TYR A 162 8.92 -0.39 27.42
CA TYR A 162 9.07 -1.81 27.11
C TYR A 162 10.45 -2.17 26.58
N GLU A 163 11.22 -1.21 26.12
CA GLU A 163 12.61 -1.41 25.65
C GLU A 163 13.60 -1.64 26.81
N PHE A 164 13.17 -1.41 28.06
CA PHE A 164 14.02 -1.63 29.23
C PHE A 164 14.07 -3.10 29.62
N GLU A 165 15.30 -3.56 29.94
CA GLU A 165 15.55 -4.86 30.52
C GLU A 165 15.83 -4.78 32.03
N ASP A 166 15.47 -5.83 32.80
CA ASP A 166 15.84 -5.96 34.23
C ASP A 166 17.25 -6.57 34.34
N THR A 167 18.26 -5.73 34.59
CA THR A 167 19.67 -6.13 34.69
C THR A 167 20.00 -7.10 35.83
N ARG A 168 19.11 -7.24 36.82
CA ARG A 168 19.27 -8.21 37.91
C ARG A 168 18.91 -9.63 37.54
N LYS A 169 18.22 -9.82 36.41
CA LYS A 169 17.86 -11.12 35.90
C LYS A 169 18.90 -11.61 34.88
N SER A 170 19.16 -12.91 34.88
CA SER A 170 20.04 -13.52 33.90
C SER A 170 19.51 -13.31 32.49
N TRP A 171 20.39 -13.19 31.50
CA TRP A 171 20.06 -13.06 30.08
C TRP A 171 19.20 -14.21 29.52
N ARG A 172 19.25 -15.40 30.19
CA ARG A 172 18.40 -16.56 29.85
C ARG A 172 17.00 -16.50 30.47
N ASN A 173 16.75 -15.56 31.36
CA ASN A 173 15.44 -15.46 32.00
C ASN A 173 14.48 -14.67 31.11
N PRO A 174 13.37 -15.26 30.63
CA PRO A 174 12.42 -14.57 29.77
C PRO A 174 11.80 -13.33 30.42
N ASP A 175 11.69 -13.30 31.77
CA ASP A 175 11.18 -12.14 32.48
C ASP A 175 12.17 -10.96 32.59
N ARG A 176 13.37 -11.10 32.00
CA ARG A 176 14.32 -9.99 31.87
C ARG A 176 13.79 -8.91 30.95
N TYR A 177 13.01 -9.31 29.93
CA TYR A 177 12.42 -8.44 28.93
C TYR A 177 10.90 -8.41 29.11
N ARG A 178 10.27 -7.32 28.72
CA ARG A 178 8.81 -7.21 28.63
C ARG A 178 8.42 -6.71 27.27
N TRP A 179 7.49 -7.43 26.66
CA TRP A 179 6.90 -7.04 25.38
C TRP A 179 5.49 -6.54 25.63
N LYS A 180 5.05 -5.57 24.83
CA LYS A 180 3.67 -5.10 24.87
C LYS A 180 2.78 -6.21 24.30
N GLU A 181 2.11 -6.94 25.18
CA GLU A 181 1.11 -7.96 24.83
C GLU A 181 -0.27 -7.40 25.13
N THR A 182 -1.19 -7.48 24.17
CA THR A 182 -2.59 -7.04 24.34
C THR A 182 -3.54 -8.23 24.19
N ASP A 183 -4.64 -8.21 24.94
CA ASP A 183 -5.73 -9.17 24.78
C ASP A 183 -6.58 -8.87 23.52
N GLU A 184 -7.57 -9.72 23.24
CA GLU A 184 -8.49 -9.56 22.12
C GLU A 184 -9.31 -8.25 22.17
N ASN A 185 -9.39 -7.62 23.35
CA ASN A 185 -10.08 -6.34 23.58
C ASN A 185 -9.13 -5.12 23.53
N GLY A 186 -7.83 -5.35 23.26
CA GLY A 186 -6.82 -4.29 23.21
C GLY A 186 -6.25 -3.88 24.57
N ASN A 187 -6.58 -4.57 25.67
CA ASN A 187 -6.02 -4.27 26.98
C ASN A 187 -4.63 -4.87 27.15
N VAL A 188 -3.73 -4.11 27.75
CA VAL A 188 -2.36 -4.56 28.01
C VAL A 188 -2.35 -5.67 29.05
N ILE A 189 -1.86 -6.86 28.70
CA ILE A 189 -1.76 -8.03 29.57
C ILE A 189 -0.61 -7.87 30.58
N LYS A 190 0.55 -7.40 30.09
CA LYS A 190 1.74 -7.19 30.92
C LYS A 190 2.18 -5.73 30.82
N PRO A 191 2.01 -4.92 31.88
CA PRO A 191 2.49 -3.54 31.86
C PRO A 191 4.03 -3.48 31.87
N PRO A 192 4.65 -2.37 31.46
CA PRO A 192 6.09 -2.17 31.53
C PRO A 192 6.59 -2.25 32.97
N PHE A 193 7.90 -2.28 33.20
CA PHE A 193 8.49 -2.40 34.55
C PHE A 193 8.19 -1.19 35.43
N PHE A 194 8.01 -0.03 34.82
CA PHE A 194 7.76 1.24 35.52
C PHE A 194 7.07 2.23 34.55
N ASP A 195 6.52 3.29 35.12
CA ASP A 195 5.99 4.42 34.37
C ASP A 195 7.13 5.37 34.00
N ILE A 196 7.41 5.51 32.72
CA ILE A 196 8.53 6.29 32.16
C ILE A 196 8.41 7.79 32.49
N THR A 197 7.20 8.28 32.78
CA THR A 197 6.96 9.68 33.13
C THR A 197 7.22 10.00 34.60
N GLN A 198 7.19 9.00 35.47
CA GLN A 198 7.32 9.17 36.91
C GLN A 198 8.69 8.78 37.45
N GLU A 199 9.42 7.94 36.69
CA GLU A 199 10.72 7.43 37.10
C GLU A 199 11.85 8.34 36.65
N LYS A 200 12.88 8.49 37.45
CA LYS A 200 14.06 9.25 37.10
C LYS A 200 14.86 8.49 36.02
N LEU A 201 15.03 9.09 34.88
CA LEU A 201 15.83 8.55 33.76
C LEU A 201 17.23 9.15 33.80
N THR A 202 18.26 8.30 33.79
CA THR A 202 19.66 8.74 33.74
C THR A 202 20.34 8.13 32.53
N MET A 203 20.83 8.98 31.62
CA MET A 203 21.67 8.57 30.52
C MET A 203 23.11 8.46 31.00
N LYS A 204 23.71 7.28 30.82
CA LYS A 204 25.12 7.01 31.13
C LYS A 204 25.91 6.91 29.83
N MET A 205 26.73 7.92 29.57
CA MET A 205 27.61 7.98 28.43
C MET A 205 28.98 7.39 28.80
N THR A 206 29.36 6.27 28.18
CA THR A 206 30.64 5.60 28.43
C THR A 206 31.70 6.19 27.51
N TYR A 207 32.72 6.86 28.06
CA TYR A 207 33.78 7.51 27.30
C TYR A 207 35.16 6.82 27.40
N GLY A 208 35.25 5.71 28.10
CA GLY A 208 36.47 4.90 28.24
C GLY A 208 36.35 3.87 29.35
N TYR A 209 37.46 3.19 29.62
CA TYR A 209 37.54 2.19 30.69
C TYR A 209 38.75 2.52 31.60
N ASP A 210 38.67 2.14 32.85
CA ASP A 210 39.78 2.22 33.77
C ASP A 210 40.74 1.00 33.60
N ASP A 211 41.87 0.99 34.35
CA ASP A 211 42.85 -0.08 34.28
C ASP A 211 42.32 -1.44 34.78
N GLN A 212 41.15 -1.46 35.40
CA GLN A 212 40.45 -2.66 35.87
C GLN A 212 39.33 -3.10 34.92
N GLY A 213 39.15 -2.38 33.82
CA GLY A 213 38.13 -2.67 32.82
C GLY A 213 36.72 -2.16 33.18
N ASN A 214 36.58 -1.31 34.21
CA ASN A 214 35.27 -0.71 34.53
C ASN A 214 35.00 0.49 33.61
N PRO A 215 33.77 0.69 33.15
CA PRO A 215 33.43 1.82 32.28
C PRO A 215 33.53 3.16 33.04
N LYS A 216 34.20 4.13 32.45
CA LYS A 216 34.17 5.52 32.87
C LYS A 216 32.95 6.18 32.23
N THR A 217 31.98 6.57 33.05
CA THR A 217 30.71 7.14 32.58
C THR A 217 30.59 8.61 32.95
N ARG A 218 29.83 9.32 32.11
CA ARG A 218 29.31 10.65 32.40
C ARG A 218 27.78 10.57 32.42
N ASP A 219 27.19 11.06 33.50
CA ASP A 219 25.76 10.89 33.74
C ASP A 219 24.99 12.18 33.42
N TYR A 220 23.85 12.06 32.71
CA TYR A 220 22.91 13.10 32.39
C TYR A 220 21.50 12.68 32.80
N GLU A 221 20.75 13.59 33.40
CA GLU A 221 19.35 13.36 33.75
C GLU A 221 18.46 13.71 32.54
N LEU A 222 17.66 12.77 32.06
CA LEU A 222 16.67 13.05 31.02
C LEU A 222 15.36 13.49 31.65
N ILE A 223 14.85 14.64 31.24
CA ILE A 223 13.59 15.21 31.68
C ILE A 223 12.53 14.91 30.62
N VAL A 224 11.60 14.02 30.93
CA VAL A 224 10.48 13.71 30.05
C VAL A 224 9.52 14.90 30.04
N VAL A 225 9.45 15.61 28.92
CA VAL A 225 8.59 16.78 28.71
C VAL A 225 7.26 16.37 28.11
N GLY A 226 7.26 15.36 27.26
CA GLY A 226 6.07 14.81 26.62
C GLY A 226 6.23 13.35 26.23
N VAL A 227 5.10 12.70 26.06
CA VAL A 227 4.99 11.32 25.60
C VAL A 227 4.39 11.31 24.21
N MET A 228 5.10 10.71 23.27
CA MET A 228 4.68 10.57 21.87
C MET A 228 3.85 9.31 21.69
N ARG A 229 2.89 9.38 20.78
CA ARG A 229 2.23 8.17 20.27
C ARG A 229 3.24 7.36 19.46
N THR A 230 3.38 6.08 19.78
CA THR A 230 4.23 5.20 18.99
C THR A 230 3.58 4.92 17.63
N ASP A 231 4.21 5.39 16.58
CA ASP A 231 3.84 5.15 15.19
C ASP A 231 5.06 4.56 14.47
N TYR A 232 5.05 3.25 14.26
CA TYR A 232 6.18 2.54 13.64
C TYR A 232 6.43 2.95 12.17
N SER A 233 5.52 3.70 11.56
CA SER A 233 5.74 4.32 10.25
C SER A 233 6.65 5.56 10.31
N LYS A 234 6.90 6.10 11.52
CA LYS A 234 7.69 7.30 11.75
C LYS A 234 8.87 7.00 12.65
N ASP A 235 10.06 7.28 12.16
CA ASP A 235 11.29 7.07 12.91
C ASP A 235 11.31 7.87 14.22
N GLY A 236 11.82 7.24 15.28
CA GLY A 236 12.01 7.85 16.59
C GLY A 236 10.79 7.85 17.51
N THR A 237 9.57 7.66 17.00
CA THR A 237 8.35 7.71 17.83
C THR A 237 8.25 6.58 18.86
N GLY A 238 8.86 5.42 18.60
CA GLY A 238 8.96 4.32 19.58
C GLY A 238 10.10 4.48 20.57
N GLY A 239 10.99 5.46 20.38
CA GLY A 239 12.19 5.68 21.20
C GLY A 239 12.20 7.03 21.91
N ILE A 240 13.30 7.77 21.70
CA ILE A 240 13.53 9.07 22.34
C ILE A 240 13.85 10.10 21.27
N ILE A 241 13.16 11.25 21.34
CA ILE A 241 13.49 12.41 20.53
C ILE A 241 14.03 13.52 21.45
N MET A 242 15.14 14.12 21.03
CA MET A 242 15.72 15.27 21.71
C MET A 242 16.11 16.37 20.71
N ASN A 243 16.41 17.55 21.23
CA ASN A 243 16.90 18.64 20.41
C ASN A 243 18.24 18.26 19.77
N ILE A 244 18.37 18.48 18.47
CA ILE A 244 19.60 18.19 17.70
C ILE A 244 20.82 18.93 18.30
N GLU A 245 20.67 20.15 18.80
CA GLU A 245 21.72 20.93 19.43
C GLU A 245 22.24 20.27 20.72
N ASP A 246 21.35 19.65 21.52
CA ASP A 246 21.75 18.90 22.69
C ASP A 246 22.54 17.64 22.30
N MET A 247 22.14 16.95 21.25
CA MET A 247 22.88 15.77 20.74
C MET A 247 24.27 16.16 20.23
N LYS A 248 24.39 17.21 19.42
CA LYS A 248 25.68 17.72 18.96
C LYS A 248 26.59 18.08 20.13
N ARG A 249 26.07 18.76 21.15
CA ARG A 249 26.79 19.10 22.37
C ARG A 249 27.30 17.87 23.11
N LEU A 250 26.44 16.85 23.29
CA LEU A 250 26.82 15.59 23.93
C LEU A 250 27.93 14.86 23.19
N GLU A 251 27.85 14.81 21.87
CA GLU A 251 28.87 14.18 21.06
C GLU A 251 30.21 14.92 21.09
N GLU A 252 30.20 16.24 21.11
CA GLU A 252 31.42 17.02 21.31
C GLU A 252 32.04 16.77 22.69
N GLU A 253 31.22 16.72 23.73
CA GLU A 253 31.67 16.41 25.09
C GLU A 253 32.28 15.01 25.17
N PHE A 254 31.62 14.03 24.52
CA PHE A 254 32.15 12.67 24.38
C PHE A 254 33.52 12.67 23.67
N LYS A 255 33.66 13.34 22.53
CA LYS A 255 34.94 13.47 21.80
C LYS A 255 36.05 14.10 22.64
N LYS A 256 35.72 15.07 23.49
CA LYS A 256 36.70 15.69 24.41
C LYS A 256 37.12 14.75 25.54
N LEU A 257 36.20 14.01 26.14
CA LEU A 257 36.46 13.07 27.24
C LEU A 257 37.20 11.83 26.77
N SER A 258 36.84 11.28 25.61
CA SER A 258 37.48 10.08 25.06
C SER A 258 38.94 10.31 24.66
N LYS A 259 39.27 11.49 24.11
CA LYS A 259 40.67 11.90 23.83
C LYS A 259 41.54 12.00 25.08
N GLY A 260 40.96 12.37 26.22
CA GLY A 260 41.68 12.50 27.50
C GLY A 260 41.91 11.18 28.24
N SER A 261 41.24 10.12 27.86
CA SER A 261 41.22 8.84 28.60
C SER A 261 42.30 7.82 28.17
N GLY A 262 43.18 8.15 27.20
CA GLY A 262 44.33 7.31 26.81
C GLY A 262 44.00 5.92 26.22
N GLY A 263 42.74 5.60 26.12
CA GLY A 263 42.25 4.38 25.52
C GLY A 263 42.14 4.55 24.01
N GLY A 264 43.03 3.85 23.26
CA GLY A 264 42.79 3.64 21.84
C GLY A 264 41.43 2.97 21.64
N GLY A 265 40.41 3.78 21.53
CA GLY A 265 39.06 3.29 21.27
C GLY A 265 39.06 2.60 19.92
N SER A 266 39.04 1.27 19.96
CA SER A 266 38.59 0.49 18.83
C SER A 266 37.15 0.95 18.57
N SER A 267 36.99 1.82 17.58
CA SER A 267 35.66 2.18 17.09
C SER A 267 34.99 0.89 16.60
N VAL A 268 34.12 0.33 17.45
CA VAL A 268 33.21 -0.71 16.99
C VAL A 268 32.18 0.02 16.12
N VAL A 269 32.48 0.08 14.84
CA VAL A 269 31.51 0.51 13.81
C VAL A 269 30.44 -0.56 13.75
N ILE A 270 29.39 -0.41 14.55
CA ILE A 270 28.15 -1.16 14.38
C ILE A 270 27.26 -0.33 13.45
N GLY A 271 27.44 -0.53 12.16
CA GLY A 271 26.65 0.11 11.13
C GLY A 271 27.44 0.18 9.83
N GLY A 272 27.06 -0.67 8.86
CA GLY A 272 27.74 -0.75 7.57
C GLY A 272 27.69 0.55 6.79
N GLY A 273 28.83 1.17 6.66
CA GLY A 273 29.10 2.30 5.79
C GLY A 273 30.61 2.40 5.62
N SER A 274 31.16 1.75 4.61
CA SER A 274 32.56 1.85 4.22
C SER A 274 32.80 3.21 3.58
N GLY A 275 33.51 4.09 4.23
CA GLY A 275 34.00 5.32 3.63
C GLY A 275 34.26 6.40 4.66
N SER A 276 35.49 6.46 5.20
CA SER A 276 35.98 7.58 5.98
C SER A 276 36.26 8.79 5.08
N SER A 277 35.21 9.44 4.61
CA SER A 277 35.27 10.84 4.15
C SER A 277 34.69 11.72 5.26
N LYS A 278 35.36 12.79 5.62
CA LYS A 278 34.78 13.86 6.44
C LYS A 278 33.59 14.44 5.67
N ILE A 279 32.39 13.94 5.98
CA ILE A 279 31.17 14.53 5.47
C ILE A 279 31.00 15.81 6.30
N GLU A 280 31.20 16.99 5.69
CA GLU A 280 30.76 18.25 6.26
C GLU A 280 29.25 18.32 6.08
N GLY A 281 28.48 18.19 7.17
CA GLY A 281 27.02 18.24 7.16
C GLY A 281 26.35 17.04 7.80
N TYR A 282 25.10 16.84 7.47
CA TYR A 282 24.26 15.76 7.96
C TYR A 282 24.30 14.54 7.03
N ASP A 283 24.22 13.34 7.60
CA ASP A 283 24.16 12.11 6.81
C ASP A 283 22.81 11.97 6.11
N GLN A 284 21.73 12.47 6.75
CA GLN A 284 20.36 12.31 6.30
C GLN A 284 19.47 13.48 6.76
N VAL A 285 18.60 13.93 5.86
CA VAL A 285 17.55 14.92 6.13
C VAL A 285 16.21 14.32 5.74
N TYR A 286 15.21 14.51 6.58
CA TYR A 286 13.84 14.14 6.29
C TYR A 286 13.07 15.38 5.83
N VAL A 287 12.38 15.24 4.72
CA VAL A 287 11.54 16.26 4.11
C VAL A 287 10.10 15.80 4.14
N LYS A 288 9.22 16.54 4.81
CA LYS A 288 7.79 16.30 4.87
C LYS A 288 7.09 17.13 3.80
N VAL A 289 6.28 16.48 2.99
CA VAL A 289 5.48 17.08 1.93
C VAL A 289 4.02 17.17 2.38
N ASP A 290 3.28 18.15 1.89
CA ASP A 290 1.88 18.41 2.27
C ASP A 290 0.91 17.32 1.79
N ASP A 291 1.12 16.77 0.58
CA ASP A 291 0.27 15.75 -0.02
C ASP A 291 1.09 14.68 -0.74
N VAL A 292 0.60 13.43 -0.70
CA VAL A 292 1.24 12.27 -1.37
C VAL A 292 1.44 12.49 -2.88
N ASN A 293 0.56 13.26 -3.51
CA ASN A 293 0.65 13.52 -4.94
C ASN A 293 1.79 14.49 -5.30
N HIS A 294 2.24 15.31 -4.36
CA HIS A 294 3.35 16.25 -4.57
C HIS A 294 4.72 15.63 -4.27
N VAL A 295 4.76 14.44 -3.65
CA VAL A 295 6.03 13.79 -3.25
C VAL A 295 6.94 13.56 -4.45
N ALA A 296 6.41 13.08 -5.57
CA ALA A 296 7.19 12.80 -6.77
C ALA A 296 7.82 14.08 -7.36
N ASP A 297 7.10 15.20 -7.35
CA ASP A 297 7.58 16.49 -7.87
C ASP A 297 8.69 17.06 -6.98
N VAL A 298 8.49 17.05 -5.66
CA VAL A 298 9.49 17.50 -4.68
C VAL A 298 10.74 16.62 -4.73
N GLU A 299 10.56 15.31 -4.83
CA GLU A 299 11.66 14.37 -4.96
C GLU A 299 12.48 14.59 -6.24
N ALA A 300 11.82 14.84 -7.36
CA ALA A 300 12.49 15.19 -8.62
C ALA A 300 13.31 16.47 -8.48
N ALA A 301 12.77 17.50 -7.83
CA ALA A 301 13.49 18.75 -7.57
C ALA A 301 14.73 18.54 -6.68
N ILE A 302 14.64 17.68 -5.65
CA ILE A 302 15.78 17.35 -4.79
C ILE A 302 16.86 16.58 -5.57
N LYS A 303 16.45 15.66 -6.44
CA LYS A 303 17.38 14.91 -7.32
C LYS A 303 18.08 15.81 -8.33
N GLU A 304 17.42 16.86 -8.83
CA GLU A 304 18.05 17.85 -9.72
C GLU A 304 19.20 18.63 -9.04
N ILE A 305 19.13 18.81 -7.71
CA ILE A 305 20.22 19.38 -6.92
C ILE A 305 21.41 18.40 -6.82
N GLY A 306 21.18 17.10 -7.02
CA GLY A 306 22.20 16.06 -7.04
C GLY A 306 22.15 15.10 -5.85
N TYR A 307 21.14 15.17 -4.97
CA TYR A 307 21.02 14.25 -3.85
C TYR A 307 20.35 12.93 -4.23
N GLU A 308 20.77 11.87 -3.56
CA GLU A 308 20.03 10.60 -3.56
C GLU A 308 18.85 10.70 -2.59
N THR A 309 17.71 10.21 -3.01
CA THR A 309 16.48 10.23 -2.21
C THR A 309 15.87 8.85 -2.11
N SER A 310 15.13 8.61 -1.04
CA SER A 310 14.28 7.45 -0.88
C SER A 310 12.91 7.88 -0.36
N SER A 311 11.86 7.42 -1.01
CA SER A 311 10.49 7.67 -0.58
C SER A 311 9.62 6.45 -0.82
N MET A 312 8.54 6.30 -0.06
CA MET A 312 7.55 5.26 -0.32
C MET A 312 6.78 5.48 -1.62
N SER A 313 6.82 6.70 -2.16
CA SER A 313 6.18 7.00 -3.45
C SER A 313 6.82 6.23 -4.60
N GLN A 314 8.14 6.06 -4.62
CA GLN A 314 8.84 5.23 -5.62
C GLN A 314 8.41 3.77 -5.53
N TYR A 315 8.37 3.23 -4.32
CA TYR A 315 7.94 1.86 -4.10
C TYR A 315 6.48 1.66 -4.54
N ARG A 316 5.62 2.65 -4.25
CA ARG A 316 4.23 2.69 -4.73
C ARG A 316 4.13 2.68 -6.25
N GLU A 317 4.91 3.53 -6.94
CA GLU A 317 4.95 3.54 -8.40
C GLU A 317 5.38 2.21 -9.02
N ASP A 318 6.41 1.58 -8.46
CA ASP A 318 6.91 0.30 -8.98
C ASP A 318 5.89 -0.82 -8.76
N MET A 319 5.21 -0.84 -7.62
CA MET A 319 4.09 -1.74 -7.39
C MET A 319 2.91 -1.48 -8.33
N GLN A 320 2.56 -0.22 -8.56
CA GLN A 320 1.50 0.15 -9.53
C GLN A 320 1.87 -0.26 -10.96
N LYS A 321 3.13 -0.11 -11.39
CA LYS A 321 3.61 -0.58 -12.69
C LYS A 321 3.50 -2.10 -12.82
N GLN A 322 3.85 -2.84 -11.77
CA GLN A 322 3.72 -4.29 -11.73
C GLN A 322 2.26 -4.74 -11.85
N VAL A 323 1.37 -4.11 -11.09
CA VAL A 323 -0.08 -4.35 -11.14
C VAL A 323 -0.64 -4.00 -12.53
N ALA A 324 -0.25 -2.84 -13.09
CA ALA A 324 -0.68 -2.42 -14.42
C ALA A 324 -0.23 -3.41 -15.52
N SER A 325 0.96 -3.98 -15.41
CA SER A 325 1.46 -5.02 -16.33
C SER A 325 0.59 -6.27 -16.28
N GLY A 326 0.24 -6.75 -15.08
CA GLY A 326 -0.68 -7.87 -14.88
C GLY A 326 -2.09 -7.57 -15.42
N GLN A 327 -2.60 -6.37 -15.18
CA GLN A 327 -3.88 -5.92 -15.72
C GLN A 327 -3.88 -5.85 -17.26
N MET A 328 -2.79 -5.40 -17.88
CA MET A 328 -2.66 -5.36 -19.33
C MET A 328 -2.75 -6.76 -19.95
N MET A 329 -2.11 -7.75 -19.33
CA MET A 329 -2.18 -9.15 -19.77
C MET A 329 -3.59 -9.72 -19.67
N LEU A 330 -4.23 -9.55 -18.52
CA LEU A 330 -5.62 -10.03 -18.29
C LEU A 330 -6.62 -9.27 -19.17
N GLY A 331 -6.41 -7.96 -19.35
CA GLY A 331 -7.22 -7.11 -20.23
C GLY A 331 -7.13 -7.52 -21.69
N GLY A 332 -5.93 -7.92 -22.14
CA GLY A 332 -5.74 -8.49 -23.47
C GLY A 332 -6.55 -9.78 -23.68
N LEU A 333 -6.51 -10.66 -22.68
CA LEU A 333 -7.28 -11.92 -22.71
C LEU A 333 -8.80 -11.65 -22.73
N ALA A 334 -9.26 -10.70 -21.94
CA ALA A 334 -10.66 -10.30 -21.89
C ALA A 334 -11.10 -9.64 -23.23
N ALA A 335 -10.25 -8.83 -23.84
CA ALA A 335 -10.51 -8.24 -25.17
C ALA A 335 -10.67 -9.29 -26.26
N VAL A 336 -9.79 -10.32 -26.28
CA VAL A 336 -9.91 -11.44 -27.21
C VAL A 336 -11.22 -12.21 -26.96
N SER A 337 -11.57 -12.48 -25.71
CA SER A 337 -12.83 -13.16 -25.36
C SER A 337 -14.05 -12.40 -25.84
N LEU A 338 -14.06 -11.06 -25.68
CA LEU A 338 -15.13 -10.20 -26.18
C LEU A 338 -15.19 -10.16 -27.72
N LEU A 339 -14.04 -10.16 -28.38
CA LEU A 339 -13.99 -10.21 -29.85
C LEU A 339 -14.60 -11.53 -30.37
N VAL A 340 -14.28 -12.65 -29.74
CA VAL A 340 -14.90 -13.94 -30.06
C VAL A 340 -16.41 -13.90 -29.79
N ALA A 341 -16.84 -13.31 -28.68
CA ALA A 341 -18.25 -13.13 -28.39
C ALA A 341 -18.95 -12.28 -29.45
N ALA A 342 -18.33 -11.17 -29.88
CA ALA A 342 -18.85 -10.30 -30.93
C ALA A 342 -19.02 -11.02 -32.29
N LEU A 343 -18.03 -11.84 -32.65
CA LEU A 343 -18.11 -12.69 -33.87
C LEU A 343 -19.22 -13.73 -33.74
N ASN A 344 -19.38 -14.35 -32.58
CA ASN A 344 -20.45 -15.32 -32.31
C ASN A 344 -21.84 -14.66 -32.40
N ILE A 345 -22.01 -13.43 -31.88
CA ILE A 345 -23.25 -12.65 -32.02
C ILE A 345 -23.52 -12.39 -33.50
N ALA A 346 -22.53 -11.88 -34.25
CA ALA A 346 -22.68 -11.58 -35.65
C ALA A 346 -23.05 -12.82 -36.49
N ASN A 347 -22.41 -13.97 -36.23
CA ASN A 347 -22.70 -15.23 -36.90
C ASN A 347 -24.10 -15.75 -36.58
N THR A 348 -24.49 -15.73 -35.28
CA THR A 348 -25.83 -16.14 -34.83
C THR A 348 -26.92 -15.26 -35.44
N MET A 349 -26.71 -13.93 -35.50
CA MET A 349 -27.67 -13.00 -36.08
C MET A 349 -27.76 -13.19 -37.61
N THR A 350 -26.63 -13.44 -38.28
CA THR A 350 -26.65 -13.73 -39.74
C THR A 350 -27.50 -14.97 -40.03
N MET A 351 -27.34 -16.01 -39.25
CA MET A 351 -28.14 -17.23 -39.44
C MET A 351 -29.61 -17.03 -39.14
N ALA A 352 -29.93 -16.22 -38.07
CA ALA A 352 -31.29 -15.86 -37.76
C ALA A 352 -31.99 -15.08 -38.88
N ILE A 353 -31.24 -14.27 -39.60
CA ILE A 353 -31.76 -13.51 -40.77
C ILE A 353 -32.09 -14.46 -41.93
N TYR A 354 -31.22 -15.43 -42.27
CA TYR A 354 -31.50 -16.42 -43.29
C TYR A 354 -32.75 -17.24 -43.01
N GLU A 355 -32.95 -17.65 -41.77
CA GLU A 355 -34.11 -18.47 -41.35
C GLU A 355 -35.45 -17.69 -41.38
N ARG A 356 -35.37 -16.33 -41.26
CA ARG A 356 -36.54 -15.43 -41.28
C ARG A 356 -36.65 -14.61 -42.55
N THR A 357 -35.97 -15.04 -43.65
CA THR A 357 -35.93 -14.30 -44.88
C THR A 357 -37.35 -14.06 -45.45
N LYS A 358 -38.26 -15.05 -45.37
CA LYS A 358 -39.68 -14.90 -45.78
C LYS A 358 -40.43 -13.87 -44.94
N GLU A 359 -40.26 -13.85 -43.62
CA GLU A 359 -40.90 -12.87 -42.73
C GLU A 359 -40.43 -11.43 -43.07
N ILE A 360 -39.12 -11.27 -43.31
CA ILE A 360 -38.54 -9.97 -43.70
C ILE A 360 -39.09 -9.53 -45.07
N GLY A 361 -39.23 -10.46 -46.03
CA GLY A 361 -39.82 -10.20 -47.33
C GLY A 361 -41.26 -9.72 -47.22
N VAL A 362 -42.11 -10.40 -46.45
CA VAL A 362 -43.51 -10.00 -46.20
C VAL A 362 -43.57 -8.63 -45.53
N MET A 363 -42.74 -8.34 -44.49
CA MET A 363 -42.71 -7.03 -43.88
C MET A 363 -42.36 -5.91 -44.86
N LYS A 364 -41.49 -6.15 -45.80
CA LYS A 364 -41.13 -5.18 -46.83
C LYS A 364 -42.25 -4.93 -47.85
N VAL A 365 -42.95 -6.01 -48.30
CA VAL A 365 -44.08 -5.89 -49.19
C VAL A 365 -45.24 -5.15 -48.54
N LEU A 366 -45.47 -5.33 -47.23
CA LEU A 366 -46.45 -4.60 -46.41
C LEU A 366 -46.05 -3.14 -46.10
N GLY A 367 -44.93 -2.64 -46.69
CA GLY A 367 -44.50 -1.24 -46.56
C GLY A 367 -43.80 -0.88 -45.24
N CYS A 368 -43.27 -1.86 -44.51
CA CYS A 368 -42.49 -1.59 -43.31
C CYS A 368 -41.19 -0.81 -43.63
N ARG A 369 -40.95 0.31 -42.93
CA ARG A 369 -39.70 1.11 -43.11
C ARG A 369 -38.47 0.27 -42.85
N LEU A 370 -37.47 0.30 -43.74
CA LEU A 370 -36.23 -0.43 -43.63
C LEU A 370 -35.48 -0.14 -42.30
N SER A 371 -35.59 1.09 -41.79
CA SER A 371 -35.00 1.45 -40.49
C SER A 371 -35.60 0.68 -39.32
N LYS A 372 -36.90 0.31 -39.40
CA LYS A 372 -37.57 -0.48 -38.33
C LYS A 372 -37.12 -1.93 -38.36
N ILE A 373 -36.91 -2.50 -39.54
CA ILE A 373 -36.34 -3.85 -39.71
C ILE A 373 -34.91 -3.89 -39.13
N ARG A 374 -34.09 -2.88 -39.42
CA ARG A 374 -32.75 -2.76 -38.85
C ARG A 374 -32.79 -2.62 -37.32
N GLN A 375 -33.65 -1.74 -36.79
CA GLN A 375 -33.82 -1.57 -35.33
C GLN A 375 -34.19 -2.87 -34.63
N MET A 376 -35.05 -3.69 -35.22
CA MET A 376 -35.44 -5.00 -34.64
C MET A 376 -34.22 -5.90 -34.39
N PHE A 377 -33.35 -6.04 -35.38
CA PHE A 377 -32.13 -6.87 -35.26
C PHE A 377 -31.10 -6.27 -34.33
N LEU A 378 -30.99 -4.92 -34.26
CA LEU A 378 -30.10 -4.24 -33.32
C LEU A 378 -30.59 -4.42 -31.86
N ILE A 379 -31.89 -4.37 -31.63
CA ILE A 379 -32.48 -4.62 -30.31
C ILE A 379 -32.22 -6.07 -29.91
N GLU A 380 -32.36 -7.03 -30.82
CA GLU A 380 -32.12 -8.45 -30.56
C GLU A 380 -30.65 -8.71 -30.18
N SER A 381 -29.68 -8.16 -30.93
CA SER A 381 -28.26 -8.26 -30.60
C SER A 381 -27.87 -7.52 -29.33
N GLY A 382 -28.45 -6.33 -29.10
CA GLY A 382 -28.27 -5.56 -27.85
C GLY A 382 -28.84 -6.30 -26.62
N ALA A 383 -29.99 -7.00 -26.78
CA ALA A 383 -30.56 -7.81 -25.71
C ALA A 383 -29.66 -9.00 -25.34
N ILE A 384 -28.99 -9.63 -26.33
CA ILE A 384 -27.99 -10.68 -26.05
C ILE A 384 -26.82 -10.08 -25.26
N GLY A 385 -26.29 -8.93 -25.66
CA GLY A 385 -25.23 -8.21 -24.94
C GLY A 385 -25.64 -7.83 -23.53
N PHE A 386 -26.86 -7.29 -23.34
CA PHE A 386 -27.41 -6.92 -22.04
C PHE A 386 -27.58 -8.13 -21.11
N LEU A 387 -28.21 -9.21 -21.59
CA LEU A 387 -28.40 -10.42 -20.79
C LEU A 387 -27.06 -11.06 -20.42
N GLY A 388 -26.10 -11.12 -21.38
CA GLY A 388 -24.75 -11.58 -21.11
C GLY A 388 -24.04 -10.72 -20.09
N GLY A 389 -24.19 -9.39 -20.19
CA GLY A 389 -23.65 -8.43 -19.22
C GLY A 389 -24.21 -8.62 -17.82
N VAL A 390 -25.54 -8.77 -17.66
CA VAL A 390 -26.17 -9.01 -16.36
C VAL A 390 -25.65 -10.31 -15.72
N VAL A 391 -25.68 -11.41 -16.48
CA VAL A 391 -25.18 -12.70 -15.97
C VAL A 391 -23.67 -12.63 -15.69
N GLY A 392 -22.90 -11.94 -16.53
CA GLY A 392 -21.47 -11.70 -16.32
C GLY A 392 -21.18 -10.90 -15.04
N CYS A 393 -21.94 -9.85 -14.76
CA CYS A 393 -21.85 -9.08 -13.51
C CYS A 393 -22.20 -9.94 -12.28
N VAL A 394 -23.27 -10.73 -12.34
CA VAL A 394 -23.61 -11.63 -11.24
C VAL A 394 -22.52 -12.67 -11.00
N LEU A 395 -21.98 -13.26 -12.07
CA LEU A 395 -20.90 -14.25 -11.96
C LEU A 395 -19.62 -13.60 -11.40
N SER A 396 -19.29 -12.38 -11.80
CA SER A 396 -18.13 -11.65 -11.28
C SER A 396 -18.26 -11.36 -9.77
N LEU A 397 -19.46 -11.03 -9.29
CA LEU A 397 -19.71 -10.87 -7.86
C LEU A 397 -19.53 -12.19 -7.08
N LEU A 398 -20.00 -13.29 -7.65
CA LEU A 398 -19.80 -14.63 -7.05
C LEU A 398 -18.30 -14.98 -7.00
N ILE A 399 -17.56 -14.74 -8.06
CA ILE A 399 -16.11 -14.97 -8.11
C ILE A 399 -15.39 -14.06 -7.09
N SER A 400 -15.73 -12.80 -7.01
CA SER A 400 -15.19 -11.86 -6.03
C SER A 400 -15.45 -12.33 -4.60
N PHE A 401 -16.67 -12.79 -4.32
CA PHE A 401 -17.03 -13.36 -3.01
C PHE A 401 -16.19 -14.60 -2.67
N VAL A 402 -16.00 -15.51 -3.62
CA VAL A 402 -15.17 -16.71 -3.45
C VAL A 402 -13.71 -16.31 -3.19
N LEU A 403 -13.16 -15.40 -3.98
CA LEU A 403 -11.77 -14.92 -3.81
C LEU A 403 -11.53 -14.29 -2.44
N ASN A 404 -12.47 -13.45 -1.99
CA ASN A 404 -12.34 -12.76 -0.69
C ASN A 404 -12.47 -13.69 0.51
N ASN A 405 -13.18 -14.81 0.38
CA ASN A 405 -13.35 -15.78 1.46
C ASN A 405 -12.45 -17.00 1.32
N PHE A 406 -11.65 -17.09 0.27
CA PHE A 406 -10.86 -18.28 -0.05
C PHE A 406 -9.87 -18.63 1.07
N THR A 407 -9.16 -17.66 1.61
CA THR A 407 -8.19 -17.86 2.71
C THR A 407 -8.88 -18.39 3.96
N VAL A 408 -10.04 -17.83 4.32
CA VAL A 408 -10.84 -18.28 5.47
C VAL A 408 -11.32 -19.71 5.28
N TRP A 409 -11.80 -20.03 4.09
CA TRP A 409 -12.24 -21.41 3.79
C TRP A 409 -11.09 -22.40 3.77
N MET A 410 -9.92 -22.01 3.21
CA MET A 410 -8.73 -22.85 3.24
C MET A 410 -8.25 -23.10 4.66
N GLN A 411 -8.21 -22.10 5.52
CA GLN A 411 -7.86 -22.26 6.94
C GLN A 411 -8.87 -23.15 7.67
N ALA A 412 -10.16 -23.03 7.40
CA ALA A 412 -11.18 -23.89 7.97
C ALA A 412 -11.04 -25.36 7.51
N ILE A 413 -10.78 -25.57 6.21
CA ILE A 413 -10.58 -26.91 5.63
C ILE A 413 -9.30 -27.55 6.17
N THR A 414 -8.19 -26.81 6.22
CA THR A 414 -6.92 -27.31 6.74
C THR A 414 -7.01 -27.62 8.24
N GLY A 415 -7.68 -26.75 9.03
CA GLY A 415 -7.97 -27.00 10.44
C GLY A 415 -8.80 -28.25 10.65
N TRP A 416 -9.81 -28.48 9.82
CA TRP A 416 -10.64 -29.70 9.86
C TRP A 416 -9.83 -30.97 9.49
N LEU A 417 -8.99 -30.88 8.44
CA LEU A 417 -8.11 -32.00 8.06
C LEU A 417 -7.08 -32.31 9.15
N MET A 418 -6.49 -31.30 9.79
CA MET A 418 -5.58 -31.49 10.92
C MET A 418 -6.28 -32.11 12.12
N SER A 419 -7.55 -31.78 12.37
CA SER A 419 -8.35 -32.41 13.43
C SER A 419 -8.63 -33.94 13.17
N MET A 420 -8.58 -34.36 11.91
CA MET A 420 -8.67 -35.77 11.50
C MET A 420 -7.30 -36.49 11.51
N GLY A 421 -6.21 -35.83 11.94
CA GLY A 421 -4.87 -36.43 11.97
C GLY A 421 -4.15 -36.42 10.61
N ILE A 422 -4.65 -35.67 9.62
CA ILE A 422 -4.00 -35.53 8.31
C ILE A 422 -3.07 -34.32 8.40
N SER A 423 -1.76 -34.53 8.26
CA SER A 423 -0.78 -33.48 8.21
C SER A 423 -0.85 -32.75 6.86
N VAL A 424 -1.34 -31.51 6.88
CA VAL A 424 -1.31 -30.61 5.71
C VAL A 424 -0.06 -29.77 5.81
N SER A 425 0.69 -29.63 4.70
CA SER A 425 1.87 -28.76 4.69
C SER A 425 1.46 -27.29 4.93
N MET A 426 2.27 -26.56 5.70
CA MET A 426 2.03 -25.14 5.99
C MET A 426 1.93 -24.28 4.71
N GLU A 427 2.55 -24.68 3.62
CA GLU A 427 2.46 -24.02 2.32
C GLU A 427 1.06 -24.04 1.73
N ILE A 428 0.33 -25.17 1.89
CA ILE A 428 -1.06 -25.31 1.41
C ILE A 428 -2.02 -24.55 2.32
N ALA A 429 -1.76 -24.55 3.64
CA ALA A 429 -2.58 -23.84 4.62
C ALA A 429 -2.54 -22.32 4.43
N ASN A 430 -1.41 -21.78 3.94
CA ASN A 430 -1.17 -20.37 3.73
C ASN A 430 -1.13 -19.99 2.23
N LEU A 431 -1.81 -20.75 1.38
CA LEU A 431 -1.83 -20.47 -0.07
C LEU A 431 -2.47 -19.10 -0.32
N ASP A 432 -1.62 -18.14 -0.67
CA ASP A 432 -2.08 -16.80 -1.04
C ASP A 432 -2.53 -16.81 -2.51
N VAL A 433 -3.85 -16.74 -2.72
CA VAL A 433 -4.43 -16.63 -4.07
C VAL A 433 -3.97 -15.37 -4.77
N GLY A 434 -3.65 -14.31 -4.02
CA GLY A 434 -3.07 -13.09 -4.57
C GLY A 434 -1.75 -13.36 -5.30
N ALA A 435 -0.96 -14.32 -4.83
CA ALA A 435 0.29 -14.71 -5.47
C ALA A 435 0.10 -15.27 -6.88
N LEU A 436 -1.01 -15.96 -7.15
CA LEU A 436 -1.35 -16.50 -8.48
C LEU A 436 -1.61 -15.38 -9.50
N PHE A 437 -1.99 -14.20 -9.04
CA PHE A 437 -2.28 -13.02 -9.87
C PHE A 437 -1.15 -11.98 -9.83
N GLY A 438 0.07 -12.35 -9.37
CA GLY A 438 1.21 -11.44 -9.27
C GLY A 438 1.17 -10.51 -8.06
N MET A 439 0.30 -10.78 -7.09
CA MET A 439 0.11 -10.02 -5.85
C MET A 439 0.78 -10.71 -4.64
N GLY A 440 1.70 -11.65 -4.87
CA GLY A 440 2.35 -12.44 -3.82
C GLY A 440 3.22 -11.57 -2.93
N GLY A 441 3.15 -11.83 -1.61
CA GLY A 441 3.94 -11.15 -0.58
C GLY A 441 3.18 -10.07 0.20
N MET A 442 1.98 -9.69 -0.20
CA MET A 442 1.11 -8.80 0.55
C MET A 442 0.24 -9.57 1.55
N GLY A 443 0.85 -10.19 2.54
CA GLY A 443 0.16 -10.89 3.64
C GLY A 443 -0.67 -9.95 4.52
N GLY A 444 -1.56 -9.16 3.91
CA GLY A 444 -2.40 -8.19 4.59
C GLY A 444 -3.84 -8.67 4.72
N VAL A 445 -4.46 -8.33 5.84
CA VAL A 445 -5.89 -8.46 6.10
C VAL A 445 -6.62 -7.49 5.16
N GLY A 446 -7.33 -7.98 4.15
CA GLY A 446 -8.12 -7.12 3.26
C GLY A 446 -8.73 -7.91 2.10
N ASN A 447 -9.72 -7.32 1.43
CA ASN A 447 -10.39 -7.96 0.30
C ASN A 447 -9.44 -8.09 -0.91
N ILE A 448 -9.38 -9.27 -1.52
CA ILE A 448 -8.59 -9.54 -2.74
C ILE A 448 -9.24 -8.85 -3.95
N SER A 449 -10.55 -8.73 -3.94
CA SER A 449 -11.35 -8.15 -5.02
C SER A 449 -12.35 -7.16 -4.44
N ASP A 450 -12.36 -5.93 -4.95
CA ASP A 450 -13.31 -4.87 -4.59
C ASP A 450 -14.10 -4.48 -5.84
N VAL A 451 -15.41 -4.76 -5.82
CA VAL A 451 -16.32 -4.53 -6.96
C VAL A 451 -17.25 -3.35 -6.66
N PRO A 452 -16.86 -2.13 -7.00
CA PRO A 452 -17.72 -0.97 -6.79
C PRO A 452 -18.93 -1.00 -7.74
N LEU A 453 -20.06 -0.46 -7.31
CA LEU A 453 -21.30 -0.47 -8.08
C LEU A 453 -21.17 0.22 -9.45
N TRP A 454 -20.36 1.29 -9.54
CA TRP A 454 -20.13 1.97 -10.81
C TRP A 454 -19.49 1.06 -11.87
N LEU A 455 -18.61 0.13 -11.45
CA LEU A 455 -17.94 -0.81 -12.34
C LEU A 455 -18.95 -1.77 -12.99
N LEU A 456 -19.95 -2.25 -12.22
CA LEU A 456 -21.00 -3.11 -12.74
C LEU A 456 -21.85 -2.38 -13.79
N LEU A 457 -22.18 -1.10 -13.56
CA LEU A 457 -22.92 -0.29 -14.53
C LEU A 457 -22.12 -0.06 -15.83
N VAL A 458 -20.84 0.25 -15.71
CA VAL A 458 -19.94 0.43 -16.87
C VAL A 458 -19.79 -0.88 -17.63
N ALA A 459 -19.60 -2.00 -16.97
CA ALA A 459 -19.48 -3.31 -17.59
C ALA A 459 -20.75 -3.72 -18.35
N LEU A 460 -21.93 -3.47 -17.74
CA LEU A 460 -23.23 -3.73 -18.34
C LEU A 460 -23.44 -2.87 -19.61
N CYS A 461 -23.13 -1.58 -19.51
CA CYS A 461 -23.19 -0.66 -20.62
C CYS A 461 -22.27 -1.12 -21.76
N PHE A 462 -21.03 -1.46 -21.43
CA PHE A 462 -20.02 -1.93 -22.38
C PHE A 462 -20.45 -3.23 -23.09
N ALA A 463 -20.93 -4.23 -22.36
CA ALA A 463 -21.43 -5.48 -22.92
C ALA A 463 -22.60 -5.24 -23.89
N THR A 464 -23.50 -4.32 -23.52
CA THR A 464 -24.64 -3.94 -24.37
C THR A 464 -24.17 -3.26 -25.66
N VAL A 465 -23.20 -2.36 -25.57
CA VAL A 465 -22.60 -1.68 -26.73
C VAL A 465 -21.92 -2.69 -27.65
N VAL A 466 -21.15 -3.63 -27.10
CA VAL A 466 -20.52 -4.70 -27.90
C VAL A 466 -21.57 -5.54 -28.64
N GLY A 467 -22.69 -5.88 -27.94
CA GLY A 467 -23.81 -6.59 -28.57
C GLY A 467 -24.43 -5.79 -29.71
N LEU A 468 -24.67 -4.49 -29.52
CA LEU A 468 -25.21 -3.60 -30.55
C LEU A 468 -24.27 -3.48 -31.75
N LEU A 469 -22.99 -3.22 -31.53
CA LEU A 469 -21.97 -3.09 -32.61
C LEU A 469 -21.85 -4.37 -33.43
N SER A 470 -21.84 -5.53 -32.78
CA SER A 470 -21.76 -6.84 -33.42
C SER A 470 -22.99 -7.12 -34.32
N GLY A 471 -24.15 -6.56 -33.98
CA GLY A 471 -25.38 -6.69 -34.73
C GLY A 471 -25.49 -5.77 -35.95
N ILE A 472 -24.66 -4.73 -36.08
CA ILE A 472 -24.79 -3.73 -37.18
C ILE A 472 -24.59 -4.36 -38.55
N ALA A 473 -23.54 -5.16 -38.72
CA ALA A 473 -23.23 -5.77 -40.02
C ALA A 473 -24.33 -6.75 -40.47
N PRO A 474 -24.83 -7.70 -39.63
CA PRO A 474 -25.95 -8.56 -39.99
C PRO A 474 -27.23 -7.75 -40.23
N ALA A 475 -27.58 -6.78 -39.39
CA ALA A 475 -28.79 -5.98 -39.54
C ALA A 475 -28.80 -5.20 -40.86
N ASN A 476 -27.66 -4.70 -41.33
CA ASN A 476 -27.53 -4.04 -42.61
C ASN A 476 -27.69 -5.04 -43.79
N ARG A 477 -27.24 -6.30 -43.63
CA ARG A 477 -27.49 -7.36 -44.62
C ARG A 477 -28.96 -7.70 -44.75
N ALA A 478 -29.69 -7.81 -43.63
CA ALA A 478 -31.13 -8.08 -43.63
C ALA A 478 -31.95 -7.04 -44.42
N VAL A 479 -31.55 -5.77 -44.35
CA VAL A 479 -32.17 -4.69 -45.10
C VAL A 479 -31.90 -4.74 -46.58
N LYS A 480 -30.79 -5.34 -47.06
CA LYS A 480 -30.42 -5.45 -48.47
C LYS A 480 -31.08 -6.62 -49.19
N ILE A 481 -31.67 -7.59 -48.52
CA ILE A 481 -32.33 -8.75 -49.15
C ILE A 481 -33.51 -8.23 -49.99
N SER A 482 -33.58 -8.67 -51.26
CA SER A 482 -34.69 -8.32 -52.16
C SER A 482 -36.02 -8.94 -51.67
N ALA A 483 -37.14 -8.19 -51.65
CA ALA A 483 -38.44 -8.70 -51.25
C ALA A 483 -38.92 -9.83 -52.19
N LEU A 484 -38.62 -9.74 -53.46
CA LEU A 484 -38.97 -10.75 -54.50
C LEU A 484 -38.19 -12.04 -54.25
N GLU A 485 -36.90 -11.95 -53.99
CA GLU A 485 -36.01 -13.08 -53.73
C GLU A 485 -36.37 -13.78 -52.40
N ALA A 486 -36.73 -12.99 -51.39
CA ALA A 486 -37.16 -13.49 -50.07
C ALA A 486 -38.45 -14.32 -50.10
N ILE A 487 -39.38 -14.04 -51.01
CA ILE A 487 -40.63 -14.79 -51.17
C ILE A 487 -40.45 -16.02 -52.07
N ARG A 488 -39.51 -15.99 -53.02
CA ARG A 488 -39.23 -17.03 -53.98
C ARG A 488 -38.38 -18.18 -53.45
N HIS A 489 -37.64 -17.96 -52.33
CA HIS A 489 -36.85 -18.99 -51.70
C HIS A 489 -37.75 -20.05 -51.03
N GLU A 490 -37.79 -21.26 -51.60
CA GLU A 490 -38.27 -22.47 -50.93
C GLU A 490 -37.31 -22.97 -49.87
#